data_c3939a093aef63996f98a9486bce6fd1
#
_entry.id   c3939a093aef63996f98a9486bce6fd1
#
_cell.length_a   1.000
_cell.length_b   1.000
_cell.length_c   1.000
_cell.angle_alpha   90.00
_cell.angle_beta   90.00
_cell.angle_gamma   90.00
#
_symmetry.space_group_name_H-M   'P 1'
#
loop_
_entity.id
_entity.type
_entity.pdbx_description
1 polymer ?
#
loop_
_entity_poly.entity_id
_entity_poly.type
_entity_poly.pdbx_seq_one_letter_code
_entity_poly.pdbx_strand_id
1 'polypeptide(L)'
;MPEMWIVNRLCTARGRTGNMTECQQNSFLAWLLMLTMLLTAQHASAAGNTLAGKTVFASRCASCHQIGASAHGGFAPQLNGVIGRVAGSTTDFKYSPAMKNAKLVWTEKNLRAFLQAPDSVVPGTKMRFYGMSDEQKIADILAYLRSFP
;
A
#
# COMPACT_ATOMS: atom_id res chain seq x y z
N MET A 1 34.16 -15.35 2.27
CA MET A 1 34.33 -16.26 3.42
C MET A 1 35.23 -15.63 4.52
N PRO A 2 34.93 -14.44 5.06
CA PRO A 2 35.71 -13.90 6.19
C PRO A 2 34.98 -14.02 7.54
N GLU A 3 33.74 -14.50 7.60
CA GLU A 3 32.95 -14.51 8.83
C GLU A 3 33.25 -15.64 9.81
N MET A 4 33.88 -16.72 9.34
CA MET A 4 34.17 -17.92 10.14
C MET A 4 35.32 -17.70 11.15
N TRP A 5 36.14 -16.67 10.97
CA TRP A 5 37.28 -16.35 11.83
C TRP A 5 36.91 -15.60 13.11
N ILE A 6 35.82 -14.85 13.11
CA ILE A 6 35.39 -14.02 14.26
C ILE A 6 34.78 -14.89 15.35
N VAL A 7 33.98 -15.89 14.98
CA VAL A 7 33.29 -16.80 15.94
C VAL A 7 34.34 -17.68 16.69
N ASN A 8 35.43 -18.07 16.01
CA ASN A 8 36.45 -18.92 16.63
C ASN A 8 37.31 -18.16 17.65
N ARG A 9 37.45 -16.84 17.59
CA ARG A 9 38.19 -16.04 18.57
C ARG A 9 37.45 -15.80 19.87
N LEU A 10 36.10 -15.82 19.85
CA LEU A 10 35.28 -15.61 21.06
C LEU A 10 35.24 -16.88 21.94
N CYS A 11 35.37 -18.07 21.36
CA CYS A 11 35.41 -19.31 22.15
C CYS A 11 36.75 -19.57 22.84
N THR A 12 37.86 -19.05 22.32
CA THR A 12 39.19 -19.25 22.92
C THR A 12 39.54 -18.31 24.07
N ALA A 13 38.75 -17.22 24.26
CA ALA A 13 39.02 -16.23 25.31
C ALA A 13 38.33 -16.57 26.66
N ARG A 14 37.49 -17.59 26.73
CA ARG A 14 36.76 -17.96 27.97
C ARG A 14 37.20 -19.32 28.47
N GLY A 15 38.23 -19.29 29.30
CA GLY A 15 38.69 -20.25 30.31
C GLY A 15 38.47 -21.75 30.08
N ARG A 16 39.49 -22.47 30.27
CA ARG A 16 39.92 -23.88 30.18
C ARG A 16 38.99 -24.99 30.73
N THR A 17 37.66 -24.78 30.90
CA THR A 17 36.73 -25.79 31.46
C THR A 17 35.35 -25.85 30.78
N GLY A 18 35.14 -25.22 29.63
CA GLY A 18 33.88 -25.30 28.90
C GLY A 18 33.81 -26.55 28.02
N ASN A 19 32.85 -27.42 28.26
CA ASN A 19 32.56 -28.61 27.44
C ASN A 19 32.30 -28.16 25.99
N MET A 20 32.87 -28.84 25.01
CA MET A 20 32.67 -28.59 23.57
C MET A 20 31.20 -28.56 23.15
N THR A 21 30.35 -29.25 23.90
CA THR A 21 28.89 -29.27 23.68
C THR A 21 28.19 -27.94 24.00
N GLU A 22 28.61 -27.19 25.02
CA GLU A 22 28.03 -25.88 25.37
C GLU A 22 28.39 -24.79 24.35
N CYS A 23 29.60 -24.82 23.80
CA CYS A 23 30.01 -23.85 22.78
C CYS A 23 29.23 -24.06 21.47
N GLN A 24 28.97 -25.30 21.11
CA GLN A 24 28.21 -25.64 19.92
C GLN A 24 26.70 -25.28 20.09
N GLN A 25 26.16 -25.51 21.27
CA GLN A 25 24.73 -25.21 21.57
C GLN A 25 24.45 -23.69 21.57
N ASN A 26 25.35 -22.90 22.13
CA ASN A 26 25.23 -21.44 22.12
C ASN A 26 25.39 -20.83 20.72
N SER A 27 26.18 -21.47 19.85
CA SER A 27 26.34 -21.06 18.46
C SER A 27 25.05 -21.29 17.66
N PHE A 28 24.39 -22.42 17.84
CA PHE A 28 23.09 -22.71 17.17
C PHE A 28 21.98 -21.77 17.63
N LEU A 29 21.91 -21.42 18.93
CA LEU A 29 20.93 -20.47 19.45
C LEU A 29 21.17 -19.07 18.89
N ALA A 30 22.41 -18.62 18.76
CA ALA A 30 22.73 -17.33 18.17
C ALA A 30 22.36 -17.26 16.67
N TRP A 31 22.57 -18.35 15.92
CA TRP A 31 22.16 -18.46 14.52
C TRP A 31 20.63 -18.47 14.35
N LEU A 32 19.89 -19.16 15.23
CA LEU A 32 18.43 -19.17 15.24
C LEU A 32 17.86 -17.78 15.58
N LEU A 33 18.45 -17.06 16.53
CA LEU A 33 18.01 -15.70 16.89
C LEU A 33 18.32 -14.69 15.76
N MET A 34 19.46 -14.81 15.07
CA MET A 34 19.74 -13.98 13.89
C MET A 34 18.78 -14.27 12.73
N LEU A 35 18.43 -15.53 12.50
CA LEU A 35 17.51 -15.93 11.43
C LEU A 35 16.08 -15.43 11.70
N THR A 36 15.63 -15.40 12.95
CA THR A 36 14.31 -14.85 13.31
C THR A 36 14.24 -13.32 13.18
N MET A 37 15.33 -12.60 13.43
CA MET A 37 15.39 -11.14 13.23
C MET A 37 15.33 -10.75 11.73
N LEU A 38 15.87 -11.56 10.83
CA LEU A 38 15.78 -11.28 9.38
C LEU A 38 14.37 -11.49 8.81
N LEU A 39 13.52 -12.32 9.41
CA LEU A 39 12.16 -12.58 8.91
C LEU A 39 11.15 -11.48 9.28
N THR A 40 11.44 -10.59 10.24
CA THR A 40 10.49 -9.55 10.68
C THR A 40 10.56 -8.24 9.88
N ALA A 41 11.50 -8.09 8.95
CA ALA A 41 11.76 -6.83 8.25
C ALA A 41 10.88 -6.59 6.99
N GLN A 42 9.87 -7.42 6.68
CA GLN A 42 9.22 -7.39 5.36
C GLN A 42 7.81 -6.81 5.30
N HIS A 43 7.33 -6.06 6.28
CA HIS A 43 6.00 -5.44 6.18
C HIS A 43 6.02 -3.91 6.32
N ALA A 44 7.03 -3.25 5.79
CA ALA A 44 6.94 -1.82 5.52
C ALA A 44 6.04 -1.62 4.28
N SER A 45 4.70 -1.67 4.47
CA SER A 45 3.80 -1.08 3.50
C SER A 45 4.18 0.40 3.39
N ALA A 46 4.72 0.81 2.26
CA ALA A 46 5.12 2.19 2.05
C ALA A 46 3.89 3.07 2.25
N ALA A 47 3.90 3.87 3.31
CA ALA A 47 2.86 4.85 3.54
C ALA A 47 2.84 5.82 2.33
N GLY A 48 1.65 6.05 1.76
CA GLY A 48 1.53 6.93 0.60
C GLY A 48 1.92 8.36 0.96
N ASN A 49 2.56 9.05 0.04
CA ASN A 49 2.96 10.45 0.15
C ASN A 49 1.91 11.37 -0.49
N THR A 50 1.30 12.26 0.29
CA THR A 50 0.23 13.16 -0.18
C THR A 50 0.69 14.10 -1.30
N LEU A 51 1.94 14.61 -1.25
CA LEU A 51 2.46 15.50 -2.28
C LEU A 51 2.72 14.78 -3.61
N ALA A 52 3.29 13.58 -3.54
CA ALA A 52 3.43 12.70 -4.71
C ALA A 52 2.04 12.32 -5.26
N GLY A 53 1.08 12.02 -4.39
CA GLY A 53 -0.30 11.74 -4.76
C GLY A 53 -1.00 12.90 -5.47
N LYS A 54 -0.76 14.15 -5.05
CA LYS A 54 -1.21 15.36 -5.77
C LYS A 54 -0.68 15.38 -7.20
N THR A 55 0.58 15.04 -7.41
CA THR A 55 1.20 14.97 -8.74
C THR A 55 0.57 13.86 -9.60
N VAL A 56 0.34 12.69 -9.01
CA VAL A 56 -0.37 11.59 -9.70
C VAL A 56 -1.80 12.00 -10.05
N PHE A 57 -2.53 12.63 -9.13
CA PHE A 57 -3.88 13.14 -9.38
C PHE A 57 -3.89 14.13 -10.54
N ALA A 58 -3.03 15.12 -10.52
CA ALA A 58 -2.94 16.15 -11.56
C ALA A 58 -2.69 15.55 -12.95
N SER A 59 -1.86 14.52 -13.06
CA SER A 59 -1.49 13.92 -14.34
C SER A 59 -2.45 12.84 -14.84
N ARG A 60 -3.19 12.16 -13.95
CA ARG A 60 -3.99 10.98 -14.31
C ARG A 60 -5.49 11.14 -14.08
N CYS A 61 -5.91 12.05 -13.21
CA CYS A 61 -7.30 12.13 -12.73
C CYS A 61 -7.94 13.50 -13.00
N ALA A 62 -7.18 14.59 -12.89
CA ALA A 62 -7.68 15.96 -12.90
C ALA A 62 -8.30 16.39 -14.24
N SER A 63 -7.99 15.69 -15.34
CA SER A 63 -8.66 15.93 -16.64
C SER A 63 -10.16 15.62 -16.61
N CYS A 64 -10.60 14.79 -15.66
CA CYS A 64 -11.99 14.35 -15.55
C CYS A 64 -12.60 14.63 -14.17
N HIS A 65 -11.83 14.43 -13.08
CA HIS A 65 -12.27 14.55 -11.71
C HIS A 65 -11.84 15.85 -11.06
N GLN A 66 -12.69 16.39 -10.20
CA GLN A 66 -12.38 17.54 -9.35
C GLN A 66 -12.25 17.12 -7.88
N ILE A 67 -11.44 17.86 -7.13
CA ILE A 67 -11.25 17.69 -5.70
C ILE A 67 -10.93 19.06 -5.06
N GLY A 68 -11.33 19.27 -3.81
CA GLY A 68 -11.15 20.54 -3.08
C GLY A 68 -12.46 21.33 -2.89
N ALA A 69 -12.37 22.52 -2.33
CA ALA A 69 -13.55 23.30 -1.86
C ALA A 69 -14.55 23.64 -2.98
N SER A 70 -14.10 23.85 -4.21
CA SER A 70 -14.98 24.17 -5.36
C SER A 70 -15.33 22.96 -6.23
N ALA A 71 -14.97 21.75 -5.79
CA ALA A 71 -15.21 20.55 -6.58
C ALA A 71 -16.69 20.23 -6.70
N HIS A 72 -17.11 19.92 -7.90
CA HIS A 72 -18.49 19.52 -8.26
C HIS A 72 -18.45 18.44 -9.33
N GLY A 73 -19.57 17.75 -9.52
CA GLY A 73 -19.76 16.80 -10.62
C GLY A 73 -19.75 17.53 -11.97
N GLY A 74 -19.00 17.00 -12.91
CA GLY A 74 -18.88 17.55 -14.25
C GLY A 74 -18.74 16.44 -15.28
N PHE A 75 -17.60 16.36 -15.96
CA PHE A 75 -17.27 15.24 -16.85
C PHE A 75 -17.18 13.90 -16.11
N ALA A 76 -16.72 13.94 -14.86
CA ALA A 76 -16.73 12.83 -13.92
C ALA A 76 -17.20 13.31 -12.52
N PRO A 77 -17.52 12.41 -11.57
CA PRO A 77 -17.91 12.83 -10.23
C PRO A 77 -16.74 13.48 -9.48
N GLN A 78 -17.06 14.41 -8.58
CA GLN A 78 -16.07 14.96 -7.65
C GLN A 78 -15.62 13.89 -6.64
N LEU A 79 -14.41 14.04 -6.08
CA LEU A 79 -13.78 13.02 -5.24
C LEU A 79 -13.60 13.42 -3.77
N ASN A 80 -14.14 14.56 -3.29
CA ASN A 80 -14.16 14.87 -1.86
C ASN A 80 -14.91 13.78 -1.10
N GLY A 81 -14.37 13.32 0.01
CA GLY A 81 -15.00 12.28 0.83
C GLY A 81 -15.21 10.95 0.08
N VAL A 82 -14.44 10.65 -0.95
CA VAL A 82 -14.61 9.40 -1.70
C VAL A 82 -14.31 8.18 -0.83
N ILE A 83 -13.37 8.28 0.09
CA ILE A 83 -13.05 7.18 1.03
C ILE A 83 -14.22 7.06 2.03
N GLY A 84 -14.80 5.88 2.13
CA GLY A 84 -15.98 5.59 2.95
C GLY A 84 -17.32 5.85 2.25
N ARG A 85 -17.34 6.48 1.06
CA ARG A 85 -18.56 6.80 0.31
C ARG A 85 -19.08 5.58 -0.44
N VAL A 86 -20.42 5.47 -0.52
CA VAL A 86 -21.08 4.44 -1.36
C VAL A 86 -20.88 4.77 -2.84
N ALA A 87 -20.60 3.78 -3.65
CA ALA A 87 -20.45 3.96 -5.10
C ALA A 87 -21.74 4.48 -5.73
N GLY A 88 -21.61 5.46 -6.63
CA GLY A 88 -22.73 6.01 -7.35
C GLY A 88 -23.70 6.87 -6.52
N SER A 89 -23.29 7.37 -5.33
CA SER A 89 -24.20 8.02 -4.38
C SER A 89 -24.22 9.56 -4.41
N THR A 90 -23.29 10.24 -5.11
CA THR A 90 -23.36 11.71 -5.18
C THR A 90 -24.51 12.16 -6.07
N THR A 91 -25.15 13.27 -5.71
CA THR A 91 -26.32 13.79 -6.41
C THR A 91 -26.01 14.71 -7.58
N ASP A 92 -24.78 15.24 -7.60
CA ASP A 92 -24.29 16.20 -8.57
C ASP A 92 -23.69 15.55 -9.83
N PHE A 93 -23.79 14.21 -9.98
CA PHE A 93 -23.28 13.47 -11.13
C PHE A 93 -24.21 12.32 -11.56
N LYS A 94 -24.40 12.17 -12.88
CA LYS A 94 -25.21 11.08 -13.46
C LYS A 94 -24.38 9.81 -13.67
N TYR A 95 -24.36 8.94 -12.69
CA TYR A 95 -23.65 7.66 -12.76
C TYR A 95 -24.27 6.66 -13.75
N SER A 96 -23.43 5.76 -14.27
CA SER A 96 -23.89 4.60 -15.03
C SER A 96 -24.70 3.62 -14.16
N PRO A 97 -25.59 2.81 -14.77
CA PRO A 97 -26.27 1.73 -14.03
C PRO A 97 -25.28 0.78 -13.35
N ALA A 98 -24.16 0.43 -14.00
CA ALA A 98 -23.14 -0.41 -13.41
C ALA A 98 -22.58 0.17 -12.10
N MET A 99 -22.26 1.47 -12.06
CA MET A 99 -21.74 2.12 -10.85
C MET A 99 -22.81 2.22 -9.75
N LYS A 100 -24.06 2.52 -10.10
CA LYS A 100 -25.17 2.59 -9.14
C LYS A 100 -25.49 1.22 -8.52
N ASN A 101 -25.39 0.17 -9.32
CA ASN A 101 -25.73 -1.20 -8.92
C ASN A 101 -24.54 -1.96 -8.30
N ALA A 102 -23.36 -1.36 -8.27
CA ALA A 102 -22.15 -1.99 -7.71
C ALA A 102 -22.30 -2.34 -6.22
N LYS A 103 -23.16 -1.64 -5.47
CA LYS A 103 -23.46 -1.87 -4.04
C LYS A 103 -22.18 -1.98 -3.19
N LEU A 104 -21.15 -1.22 -3.53
CA LEU A 104 -19.88 -1.24 -2.82
C LEU A 104 -19.62 0.11 -2.12
N VAL A 105 -18.89 0.05 -1.03
CA VAL A 105 -18.32 1.23 -0.36
C VAL A 105 -16.88 1.41 -0.84
N TRP A 106 -16.51 2.63 -1.14
CA TRP A 106 -15.14 2.98 -1.53
C TRP A 106 -14.20 2.96 -0.32
N THR A 107 -13.97 1.77 0.27
CA THR A 107 -12.86 1.58 1.19
C THR A 107 -11.52 1.77 0.46
N GLU A 108 -10.44 2.03 1.18
CA GLU A 108 -9.12 2.11 0.55
C GLU A 108 -8.77 0.82 -0.22
N LYS A 109 -9.16 -0.34 0.31
CA LYS A 109 -9.00 -1.63 -0.36
C LYS A 109 -9.73 -1.66 -1.71
N ASN A 110 -11.00 -1.24 -1.72
CA ASN A 110 -11.82 -1.24 -2.94
C ASN A 110 -11.33 -0.20 -3.95
N LEU A 111 -10.91 0.99 -3.48
CA LEU A 111 -10.32 2.01 -4.34
C LEU A 111 -8.99 1.54 -4.94
N ARG A 112 -8.14 0.88 -4.16
CA ARG A 112 -6.90 0.28 -4.66
C ARG A 112 -7.20 -0.71 -5.79
N ALA A 113 -8.07 -1.66 -5.55
CA ALA A 113 -8.47 -2.65 -6.56
C ALA A 113 -9.08 -1.99 -7.81
N PHE A 114 -9.92 -0.97 -7.63
CA PHE A 114 -10.53 -0.23 -8.72
C PHE A 114 -9.51 0.60 -9.52
N LEU A 115 -8.50 1.18 -8.87
CA LEU A 115 -7.40 1.87 -9.55
C LEU A 115 -6.49 0.90 -10.31
N GLN A 116 -6.37 -0.34 -9.87
CA GLN A 116 -5.62 -1.38 -10.59
C GLN A 116 -6.37 -1.91 -11.81
N ALA A 117 -7.66 -2.21 -11.66
CA ALA A 117 -8.48 -2.83 -12.69
C ALA A 117 -9.95 -2.41 -12.55
N PRO A 118 -10.35 -1.23 -13.08
CA PRO A 118 -11.70 -0.69 -12.91
C PRO A 118 -12.82 -1.64 -13.35
N ASP A 119 -12.70 -2.25 -14.52
CA ASP A 119 -13.72 -3.17 -15.05
C ASP A 119 -13.83 -4.48 -14.26
N SER A 120 -12.76 -4.90 -13.59
CA SER A 120 -12.79 -6.09 -12.73
C SER A 120 -13.58 -5.84 -11.44
N VAL A 121 -13.56 -4.60 -10.92
CA VAL A 121 -14.27 -4.23 -9.68
C VAL A 121 -15.70 -3.78 -9.96
N VAL A 122 -15.91 -3.03 -11.03
CA VAL A 122 -17.24 -2.57 -11.49
C VAL A 122 -17.37 -2.90 -12.98
N PRO A 123 -17.77 -4.13 -13.33
CA PRO A 123 -17.98 -4.51 -14.71
C PRO A 123 -18.96 -3.58 -15.43
N GLY A 124 -18.56 -3.05 -16.58
CA GLY A 124 -19.32 -2.08 -17.34
C GLY A 124 -19.25 -0.65 -16.78
N THR A 125 -18.24 -0.33 -15.98
CA THR A 125 -17.96 1.05 -15.59
C THR A 125 -17.73 1.93 -16.81
N LYS A 126 -18.17 3.20 -16.74
CA LYS A 126 -17.91 4.19 -17.81
C LYS A 126 -16.64 5.01 -17.55
N MET A 127 -15.92 4.75 -16.49
CA MET A 127 -14.64 5.39 -16.23
C MET A 127 -13.59 4.96 -17.28
N ARG A 128 -13.09 5.94 -18.02
CA ARG A 128 -12.08 5.72 -19.07
C ARG A 128 -10.66 5.71 -18.49
N PHE A 129 -10.36 4.67 -17.73
CA PHE A 129 -9.06 4.46 -17.10
C PHE A 129 -8.67 2.99 -17.19
N TYR A 130 -7.51 2.71 -17.76
CA TYR A 130 -7.07 1.34 -18.03
C TYR A 130 -6.37 0.65 -16.86
N GLY A 131 -6.33 1.31 -15.72
CA GLY A 131 -5.68 0.80 -14.53
C GLY A 131 -4.25 1.31 -14.33
N MET A 132 -3.72 1.03 -13.16
CA MET A 132 -2.40 1.43 -12.68
C MET A 132 -1.78 0.24 -11.92
N SER A 133 -0.59 -0.21 -12.34
CA SER A 133 0.13 -1.33 -11.69
C SER A 133 1.15 -0.88 -10.64
N ASP A 134 1.47 0.41 -10.59
CA ASP A 134 2.46 0.98 -9.67
C ASP A 134 1.83 1.15 -8.29
N GLU A 135 2.15 0.24 -7.38
CA GLU A 135 1.60 0.21 -6.01
C GLU A 135 1.95 1.45 -5.19
N GLN A 136 3.14 2.03 -5.41
CA GLN A 136 3.52 3.26 -4.71
C GLN A 136 2.68 4.43 -5.18
N LYS A 137 2.45 4.60 -6.47
CA LYS A 137 1.56 5.64 -6.99
C LYS A 137 0.12 5.46 -6.52
N ILE A 138 -0.35 4.22 -6.40
CA ILE A 138 -1.68 3.94 -5.85
C ILE A 138 -1.72 4.33 -4.36
N ALA A 139 -0.70 4.00 -3.57
CA ALA A 139 -0.62 4.42 -2.17
C ALA A 139 -0.59 5.94 -2.04
N ASP A 140 0.18 6.62 -2.88
CA ASP A 140 0.32 8.08 -2.88
C ASP A 140 -1.01 8.77 -3.22
N ILE A 141 -1.72 8.31 -4.26
CA ILE A 141 -3.01 8.90 -4.62
C ILE A 141 -4.08 8.66 -3.55
N LEU A 142 -4.09 7.50 -2.90
CA LEU A 142 -4.99 7.24 -1.78
C LEU A 142 -4.70 8.16 -0.59
N ALA A 143 -3.41 8.43 -0.29
CA ALA A 143 -3.02 9.39 0.73
C ALA A 143 -3.50 10.82 0.38
N TYR A 144 -3.42 11.20 -0.89
CA TYR A 144 -3.92 12.50 -1.36
C TYR A 144 -5.45 12.58 -1.27
N LEU A 145 -6.18 11.56 -1.71
CA LEU A 145 -7.65 11.53 -1.63
C LEU A 145 -8.15 11.59 -0.17
N ARG A 146 -7.43 10.96 0.76
CA ARG A 146 -7.75 10.99 2.20
C ARG A 146 -7.67 12.39 2.80
N SER A 147 -6.88 13.30 2.24
CA SER A 147 -6.76 14.68 2.72
C SER A 147 -7.98 15.57 2.38
N PHE A 148 -8.98 15.03 1.69
CA PHE A 148 -10.23 15.73 1.36
C PHE A 148 -11.43 14.92 1.86
N PRO A 149 -11.75 15.01 3.18
CA PRO A 149 -12.89 14.31 3.79
C PRO A 149 -14.24 14.82 3.30
#